data_dc97a0523f46bfc2295ee2cb7db806aa
#
_entry.id   dc97a0523f46bfc2295ee2cb7db806aa
#
_cell.length_a   1.000
_cell.length_b   1.000
_cell.length_c   1.000
_cell.angle_alpha   90.00
_cell.angle_beta   90.00
_cell.angle_gamma   90.00
#
_symmetry.space_group_name_H-M   'P 1'
#
loop_
_entity.id
_entity.type
_entity.pdbx_description
1 polymer ?
#
loop_
_entity_poly.entity_id
_entity_poly.type
_entity_poly.pdbx_seq_one_letter_code
_entity_poly.pdbx_strand_id
1 'polypeptide(L)'
;MRPLKFSPRTRAFLRVLLSHYITNGITACLGLLVISLIVENWLGAYAASLATVGVIAVTPPDVAAPRRGKLRTMMLPFIAGVPVFYIVQLLNGRHLELGIFLTFFSFLAFLAMAWGKRGIPVAMGMMFTAIFSIASHRPGAESAALQSTLYFSIGAGLYVIWATLANLALNARYRALAMADVLISLADLIRTEARQFRHQRACDTDECEALLSQLLKAQAALADQMQATQIGRAHV
;
A
#
# COMPACT_ATOMS: atom_id res chain seq x y z
N MET A 1 -36.82 -12.55 8.63
CA MET A 1 -36.10 -11.69 7.66
C MET A 1 -35.70 -12.54 6.46
N ARG A 2 -36.26 -12.27 5.25
CA ARG A 2 -35.91 -13.04 4.05
C ARG A 2 -34.51 -12.63 3.58
N PRO A 3 -33.57 -13.56 3.36
CA PRO A 3 -32.27 -13.20 2.83
C PRO A 3 -32.44 -12.65 1.41
N LEU A 4 -31.92 -11.45 1.16
CA LEU A 4 -31.88 -10.85 -0.17
C LEU A 4 -31.07 -11.78 -1.09
N LYS A 5 -31.75 -12.44 -2.03
CA LYS A 5 -31.12 -13.29 -3.07
C LYS A 5 -30.47 -12.37 -4.11
N PHE A 6 -29.25 -11.95 -3.87
CA PHE A 6 -28.47 -11.26 -4.89
C PHE A 6 -28.02 -12.23 -5.97
N SER A 7 -28.00 -11.77 -7.23
CA SER A 7 -27.46 -12.52 -8.36
C SER A 7 -25.97 -12.86 -8.11
N PRO A 8 -25.43 -13.94 -8.66
CA PRO A 8 -24.01 -14.29 -8.48
C PRO A 8 -23.06 -13.19 -8.92
N ARG A 9 -23.41 -12.43 -9.97
CA ARG A 9 -22.65 -11.24 -10.44
C ARG A 9 -22.69 -10.11 -9.43
N THR A 10 -23.84 -9.82 -8.83
CA THR A 10 -23.99 -8.77 -7.81
C THR A 10 -23.23 -9.14 -6.53
N ARG A 11 -23.20 -10.43 -6.15
CA ARG A 11 -22.40 -10.90 -5.01
C ARG A 11 -20.90 -10.77 -5.26
N ALA A 12 -20.44 -11.10 -6.47
CA ALA A 12 -19.03 -10.92 -6.84
C ALA A 12 -18.63 -9.44 -6.82
N PHE A 13 -19.46 -8.57 -7.38
CA PHE A 13 -19.23 -7.13 -7.38
C PHE A 13 -19.23 -6.54 -5.96
N LEU A 14 -20.20 -6.90 -5.11
CA LEU A 14 -20.24 -6.49 -3.71
C LEU A 14 -19.04 -7.01 -2.92
N ARG A 15 -18.55 -8.23 -3.19
CA ARG A 15 -17.35 -8.77 -2.57
C ARG A 15 -16.11 -7.94 -2.91
N VAL A 16 -15.95 -7.54 -4.18
CA VAL A 16 -14.86 -6.65 -4.61
C VAL A 16 -15.03 -5.27 -3.99
N LEU A 17 -16.23 -4.69 -4.01
CA LEU A 17 -16.51 -3.35 -3.47
C LEU A 17 -16.31 -3.27 -1.94
N LEU A 18 -16.59 -4.35 -1.22
CA LEU A 18 -16.36 -4.44 0.23
C LEU A 18 -14.95 -4.93 0.59
N SER A 19 -14.10 -5.21 -0.40
CA SER A 19 -12.72 -5.62 -0.19
C SER A 19 -11.95 -4.56 0.61
N HIS A 20 -11.04 -5.03 1.45
CA HIS A 20 -10.15 -4.15 2.23
C HIS A 20 -9.28 -3.25 1.33
N TYR A 21 -8.97 -3.67 0.11
CA TYR A 21 -8.22 -2.88 -0.87
C TYR A 21 -8.98 -1.62 -1.29
N ILE A 22 -10.28 -1.75 -1.60
CA ILE A 22 -11.12 -0.60 -2.00
C ILE A 22 -11.31 0.36 -0.82
N THR A 23 -11.57 -0.18 0.37
CA THR A 23 -11.71 0.66 1.56
C THR A 23 -10.43 1.44 1.84
N ASN A 24 -9.25 0.80 1.72
CA ASN A 24 -7.97 1.48 1.90
C ASN A 24 -7.71 2.51 0.79
N GLY A 25 -8.01 2.18 -0.47
CA GLY A 25 -7.89 3.10 -1.60
C GLY A 25 -8.76 4.35 -1.44
N ILE A 26 -10.03 4.20 -1.04
CA ILE A 26 -10.93 5.33 -0.75
C ILE A 26 -10.37 6.18 0.38
N THR A 27 -9.88 5.57 1.44
CA THR A 27 -9.29 6.27 2.59
C THR A 27 -8.04 7.06 2.18
N ALA A 28 -7.20 6.49 1.31
CA ALA A 28 -6.02 7.16 0.79
C ALA A 28 -6.39 8.35 -0.10
N CYS A 29 -7.36 8.20 -1.01
CA CYS A 29 -7.87 9.29 -1.83
C CYS A 29 -8.49 10.42 -1.00
N LEU A 30 -9.29 10.07 0.01
CA LEU A 30 -9.86 11.07 0.92
C LEU A 30 -8.75 11.80 1.70
N GLY A 31 -7.75 11.07 2.17
CA GLY A 31 -6.59 11.66 2.86
C GLY A 31 -5.86 12.66 1.97
N LEU A 32 -5.59 12.29 0.72
CA LEU A 32 -4.95 13.17 -0.25
C LEU A 32 -5.77 14.44 -0.48
N LEU A 33 -7.08 14.32 -0.73
CA LEU A 33 -7.96 15.47 -0.95
C LEU A 33 -8.02 16.39 0.28
N VAL A 34 -8.25 15.83 1.46
CA VAL A 34 -8.38 16.61 2.69
C VAL A 34 -7.08 17.35 3.01
N ILE A 35 -5.93 16.67 2.90
CA ILE A 35 -4.62 17.28 3.19
C ILE A 35 -4.30 18.37 2.16
N SER A 36 -4.57 18.11 0.87
CA SER A 36 -4.36 19.12 -0.18
C SER A 36 -5.19 20.37 0.07
N LEU A 37 -6.48 20.23 0.38
CA LEU A 37 -7.37 21.36 0.67
C LEU A 37 -6.97 22.12 1.94
N ILE A 38 -6.57 21.43 3.00
CA ILE A 38 -6.10 22.08 4.24
C ILE A 38 -4.84 22.89 3.95
N VAL A 39 -3.85 22.30 3.27
CA VAL A 39 -2.59 22.97 2.98
C VAL A 39 -2.80 24.14 1.99
N GLU A 40 -3.68 23.97 1.00
CA GLU A 40 -4.01 25.03 0.05
C GLU A 40 -4.63 26.24 0.74
N ASN A 41 -5.57 26.01 1.65
CA ASN A 41 -6.24 27.08 2.38
C ASN A 41 -5.33 27.83 3.35
N TRP A 42 -4.30 27.18 3.90
CA TRP A 42 -3.42 27.79 4.91
C TRP A 42 -2.10 28.31 4.36
N LEU A 43 -1.53 27.62 3.36
CA LEU A 43 -0.18 27.86 2.86
C LEU A 43 -0.16 28.18 1.35
N GLY A 44 -1.33 28.10 0.69
CA GLY A 44 -1.50 28.40 -0.73
C GLY A 44 -1.23 27.22 -1.67
N ALA A 45 -1.59 27.41 -2.93
CA ALA A 45 -1.60 26.36 -3.96
C ALA A 45 -0.22 25.72 -4.21
N TYR A 46 0.87 26.50 -4.12
CA TYR A 46 2.23 25.97 -4.30
C TYR A 46 2.60 25.00 -3.17
N ALA A 47 2.33 25.38 -1.94
CA ALA A 47 2.57 24.51 -0.78
C ALA A 47 1.71 23.24 -0.87
N ALA A 48 0.45 23.34 -1.31
CA ALA A 48 -0.45 22.22 -1.51
C ALA A 48 0.07 21.24 -2.57
N SER A 49 0.63 21.73 -3.67
CA SER A 49 1.21 20.86 -4.69
C SER A 49 2.38 20.02 -4.16
N LEU A 50 3.28 20.63 -3.39
CA LEU A 50 4.42 19.94 -2.78
C LEU A 50 3.98 19.01 -1.64
N ALA A 51 3.00 19.41 -0.84
CA ALA A 51 2.42 18.55 0.19
C ALA A 51 1.76 17.31 -0.42
N THR A 52 1.06 17.46 -1.55
CA THR A 52 0.47 16.34 -2.30
C THR A 52 1.54 15.36 -2.78
N VAL A 53 2.68 15.85 -3.24
CA VAL A 53 3.84 15.01 -3.57
C VAL A 53 4.30 14.20 -2.34
N GLY A 54 4.37 14.84 -1.17
CA GLY A 54 4.70 14.17 0.09
C GLY A 54 3.69 13.06 0.45
N VAL A 55 2.39 13.31 0.26
CA VAL A 55 1.33 12.30 0.44
C VAL A 55 1.56 11.12 -0.49
N ILE A 56 1.76 11.36 -1.78
CA ILE A 56 1.95 10.30 -2.80
C ILE A 56 3.19 9.46 -2.48
N ALA A 57 4.27 10.06 -2.02
CA ALA A 57 5.51 9.36 -1.67
C ALA A 57 5.33 8.35 -0.51
N VAL A 58 4.44 8.65 0.44
CA VAL A 58 4.19 7.81 1.63
C VAL A 58 2.97 6.89 1.46
N THR A 59 2.20 7.03 0.37
CA THR A 59 1.02 6.19 0.11
C THR A 59 1.33 4.72 -0.23
N PRO A 60 2.39 4.33 -0.98
CA PRO A 60 2.63 2.94 -1.35
C PRO A 60 2.74 1.95 -0.17
N PRO A 61 3.37 2.29 0.97
CA PRO A 61 3.39 1.43 2.15
C PRO A 61 2.10 1.47 2.99
N ASP A 62 1.10 2.24 2.59
CA ASP A 62 -0.19 2.31 3.27
C ASP A 62 -1.05 1.06 2.99
N VAL A 63 -0.58 -0.07 3.47
CA VAL A 63 -1.31 -1.34 3.40
C VAL A 63 -2.05 -1.57 4.71
N ALA A 64 -3.22 -2.22 4.65
CA ALA A 64 -3.94 -2.65 5.85
C ALA A 64 -3.05 -3.56 6.70
N ALA A 65 -2.59 -3.06 7.83
CA ALA A 65 -1.64 -3.74 8.72
C ALA A 65 -2.05 -3.52 10.19
N PRO A 66 -1.60 -4.38 11.13
CA PRO A 66 -1.84 -4.17 12.55
C PRO A 66 -1.21 -2.85 13.02
N ARG A 67 -1.83 -2.23 14.04
CA ARG A 67 -1.56 -0.87 14.52
C ARG A 67 -0.08 -0.48 14.61
N ARG A 68 0.76 -1.33 15.25
CA ARG A 68 2.19 -1.02 15.47
C ARG A 68 3.03 -1.22 14.21
N GLY A 69 2.66 -2.16 13.35
CA GLY A 69 3.39 -2.43 12.11
C GLY A 69 3.21 -1.35 11.05
N LYS A 70 1.98 -0.80 10.93
CA LYS A 70 1.65 0.21 9.90
C LYS A 70 2.47 1.49 10.07
N LEU A 71 2.48 2.05 11.29
CA LEU A 71 3.25 3.28 11.56
C LEU A 71 4.73 3.09 11.23
N ARG A 72 5.35 1.98 11.68
CA ARG A 72 6.75 1.69 11.41
C ARG A 72 7.06 1.57 9.91
N THR A 73 6.16 0.95 9.15
CA THR A 73 6.34 0.76 7.71
C THR A 73 6.22 2.08 6.95
N MET A 74 5.30 2.97 7.38
CA MET A 74 5.11 4.29 6.76
C MET A 74 6.17 5.31 7.18
N MET A 75 6.70 5.21 8.40
CA MET A 75 7.77 6.09 8.88
C MET A 75 9.08 5.92 8.11
N LEU A 76 9.35 4.72 7.58
CA LEU A 76 10.59 4.45 6.87
C LEU A 76 10.73 5.29 5.58
N PRO A 77 9.77 5.28 4.63
CA PRO A 77 9.85 6.15 3.45
C PRO A 77 9.70 7.64 3.80
N PHE A 78 9.02 8.00 4.90
CA PHE A 78 8.98 9.38 5.38
C PHE A 78 10.36 9.86 5.82
N ILE A 79 11.04 9.12 6.71
CA ILE A 79 12.36 9.50 7.23
C ILE A 79 13.42 9.49 6.13
N ALA A 80 13.39 8.50 5.23
CA ALA A 80 14.31 8.42 4.11
C ALA A 80 13.96 9.41 2.98
N GLY A 81 12.68 9.66 2.74
CA GLY A 81 12.21 10.53 1.66
C GLY A 81 12.54 12.00 1.87
N VAL A 82 12.42 12.52 3.10
CA VAL A 82 12.69 13.94 3.38
C VAL A 82 14.12 14.35 3.00
N PRO A 83 15.18 13.67 3.46
CA PRO A 83 16.55 14.01 3.06
C PRO A 83 16.79 13.81 1.56
N VAL A 84 16.20 12.78 0.95
CA VAL A 84 16.32 12.55 -0.49
C VAL A 84 15.68 13.69 -1.26
N PHE A 85 14.47 14.10 -0.90
CA PHE A 85 13.80 15.25 -1.51
C PHE A 85 14.67 16.49 -1.42
N TYR A 86 15.24 16.78 -0.25
CA TYR A 86 16.11 17.94 -0.02
C TYR A 86 17.39 17.89 -0.87
N ILE A 87 18.09 16.75 -0.88
CA ILE A 87 19.33 16.58 -1.67
C ILE A 87 19.05 16.75 -3.16
N VAL A 88 17.96 16.17 -3.68
CA VAL A 88 17.57 16.31 -5.09
C VAL A 88 17.27 17.79 -5.40
N GLN A 89 16.60 18.51 -4.53
CA GLN A 89 16.32 19.95 -4.72
C GLN A 89 17.63 20.78 -4.74
N LEU A 90 18.62 20.44 -3.93
CA LEU A 90 19.92 21.12 -3.91
C LEU A 90 20.76 20.80 -5.15
N LEU A 91 20.72 19.54 -5.63
CA LEU A 91 21.51 19.09 -6.78
C LEU A 91 20.85 19.43 -8.10
N ASN A 92 19.60 19.88 -8.09
CA ASN A 92 18.89 20.22 -9.31
C ASN A 92 19.53 21.49 -9.95
N GLY A 93 20.06 21.38 -11.13
CA GLY A 93 20.94 22.34 -11.77
C GLY A 93 22.36 21.82 -12.01
N ARG A 94 22.77 20.79 -11.25
CA ARG A 94 24.07 20.12 -11.40
C ARG A 94 23.87 18.71 -11.95
N HIS A 95 23.66 18.63 -13.26
CA HIS A 95 23.20 17.39 -13.93
C HIS A 95 24.06 16.16 -13.62
N LEU A 96 25.38 16.31 -13.53
CA LEU A 96 26.29 15.19 -13.30
C LEU A 96 26.19 14.68 -11.85
N GLU A 97 26.22 15.58 -10.89
CA GLU A 97 26.10 15.24 -9.45
C GLU A 97 24.73 14.62 -9.15
N LEU A 98 23.66 15.20 -9.73
CA LEU A 98 22.30 14.66 -9.61
C LEU A 98 22.23 13.25 -10.21
N GLY A 99 22.83 13.01 -11.40
CA GLY A 99 22.85 11.69 -12.03
C GLY A 99 23.56 10.64 -11.18
N ILE A 100 24.73 10.97 -10.61
CA ILE A 100 25.46 10.08 -9.71
C ILE A 100 24.61 9.77 -8.46
N PHE A 101 24.04 10.80 -7.83
CA PHE A 101 23.20 10.62 -6.66
C PHE A 101 21.99 9.74 -6.94
N LEU A 102 21.25 9.98 -8.02
CA LEU A 102 20.08 9.20 -8.41
C LEU A 102 20.42 7.74 -8.71
N THR A 103 21.56 7.48 -9.37
CA THR A 103 22.02 6.12 -9.65
C THR A 103 22.28 5.36 -8.34
N PHE A 104 23.05 5.96 -7.43
CA PHE A 104 23.33 5.36 -6.14
C PHE A 104 22.06 5.17 -5.28
N PHE A 105 21.21 6.18 -5.25
CA PHE A 105 19.96 6.13 -4.52
C PHE A 105 19.00 5.08 -5.08
N SER A 106 18.87 4.99 -6.40
CA SER A 106 18.05 3.95 -7.05
C SER A 106 18.57 2.56 -6.71
N PHE A 107 19.88 2.36 -6.73
CA PHE A 107 20.48 1.10 -6.30
C PHE A 107 20.09 0.72 -4.86
N LEU A 108 20.16 1.67 -3.92
CA LEU A 108 19.74 1.45 -2.53
C LEU A 108 18.23 1.18 -2.42
N ALA A 109 17.41 1.89 -3.17
CA ALA A 109 15.97 1.67 -3.20
C ALA A 109 15.62 0.26 -3.71
N PHE A 110 16.27 -0.20 -4.78
CA PHE A 110 16.11 -1.57 -5.26
C PHE A 110 16.65 -2.61 -4.28
N LEU A 111 17.75 -2.32 -3.59
CA LEU A 111 18.28 -3.19 -2.55
C LEU A 111 17.27 -3.37 -1.39
N ALA A 112 16.47 -2.34 -1.08
CA ALA A 112 15.41 -2.45 -0.09
C ALA A 112 14.34 -3.48 -0.49
N MET A 113 14.15 -3.77 -1.78
CA MET A 113 13.25 -4.84 -2.23
C MET A 113 13.70 -6.24 -1.78
N ALA A 114 14.99 -6.43 -1.47
CA ALA A 114 15.51 -7.69 -0.93
C ALA A 114 14.86 -8.06 0.41
N TRP A 115 14.26 -7.10 1.12
CA TRP A 115 13.46 -7.37 2.33
C TRP A 115 12.06 -7.99 2.01
N GLY A 116 11.82 -8.38 0.76
CA GLY A 116 10.63 -9.07 0.31
C GLY A 116 9.37 -8.19 0.33
N LYS A 117 8.22 -8.79 0.63
CA LYS A 117 6.89 -8.14 0.57
C LYS A 117 6.80 -6.79 1.32
N ARG A 118 7.64 -6.55 2.33
CA ARG A 118 7.69 -5.29 3.10
C ARG A 118 8.59 -4.23 2.47
N GLY A 119 9.63 -4.64 1.77
CA GLY A 119 10.58 -3.73 1.14
C GLY A 119 10.05 -3.10 -0.14
N ILE A 120 9.24 -3.83 -0.91
CA ILE A 120 8.69 -3.36 -2.18
C ILE A 120 7.94 -2.02 -2.06
N PRO A 121 6.94 -1.87 -1.16
CA PRO A 121 6.23 -0.60 -1.03
C PRO A 121 7.11 0.57 -0.57
N VAL A 122 8.10 0.27 0.29
CA VAL A 122 9.07 1.27 0.76
C VAL A 122 9.94 1.75 -0.39
N ALA A 123 10.49 0.83 -1.18
CA ALA A 123 11.29 1.15 -2.36
C ALA A 123 10.49 2.00 -3.37
N MET A 124 9.23 1.65 -3.62
CA MET A 124 8.33 2.45 -4.48
C MET A 124 8.14 3.87 -3.94
N GLY A 125 7.90 4.04 -2.64
CA GLY A 125 7.77 5.37 -2.01
C GLY A 125 9.04 6.20 -2.15
N MET A 126 10.21 5.59 -1.96
CA MET A 126 11.50 6.25 -2.15
C MET A 126 11.70 6.68 -3.62
N MET A 127 11.41 5.82 -4.58
CA MET A 127 11.51 6.16 -6.02
C MET A 127 10.55 7.28 -6.40
N PHE A 128 9.31 7.26 -5.92
CA PHE A 128 8.37 8.36 -6.14
C PHE A 128 8.88 9.68 -5.57
N THR A 129 9.49 9.66 -4.38
CA THR A 129 10.10 10.85 -3.80
C THR A 129 11.16 11.45 -4.73
N ALA A 130 12.05 10.64 -5.29
CA ALA A 130 13.09 11.10 -6.20
C ALA A 130 12.49 11.69 -7.49
N ILE A 131 11.57 10.96 -8.13
CA ILE A 131 10.93 11.38 -9.39
C ILE A 131 10.18 12.71 -9.21
N PHE A 132 9.33 12.79 -8.20
CA PHE A 132 8.53 13.98 -7.96
C PHE A 132 9.36 15.16 -7.44
N SER A 133 10.47 14.91 -6.74
CA SER A 133 11.39 15.98 -6.36
C SER A 133 12.02 16.66 -7.58
N ILE A 134 12.42 15.88 -8.58
CA ILE A 134 12.92 16.43 -9.85
C ILE A 134 11.83 17.24 -10.57
N ALA A 135 10.62 16.66 -10.66
CA ALA A 135 9.48 17.27 -11.35
C ALA A 135 8.99 18.58 -10.67
N SER A 136 9.20 18.70 -9.36
CA SER A 136 8.73 19.85 -8.57
C SER A 136 9.72 21.02 -8.55
N HIS A 137 10.88 20.89 -9.18
CA HIS A 137 11.90 21.93 -9.19
C HIS A 137 11.46 23.16 -9.97
N ARG A 138 11.73 24.34 -9.40
CA ARG A 138 11.58 25.64 -10.09
C ARG A 138 12.94 26.26 -10.34
N PRO A 139 13.29 26.58 -11.59
CA PRO A 139 14.55 27.27 -11.91
C PRO A 139 14.66 28.60 -11.17
N GLY A 140 15.83 28.90 -10.59
CA GLY A 140 16.09 30.14 -9.87
C GLY A 140 15.70 30.18 -8.40
N ALA A 141 15.22 29.08 -7.83
CA ALA A 141 14.75 28.99 -6.44
C ALA A 141 15.70 28.15 -5.54
N GLU A 142 17.01 28.30 -5.69
CA GLU A 142 17.99 27.57 -4.85
C GLU A 142 17.79 27.83 -3.35
N SER A 143 17.41 29.05 -2.98
CA SER A 143 17.04 29.41 -1.60
C SER A 143 15.73 28.77 -1.10
N ALA A 144 14.92 28.23 -2.01
CA ALA A 144 13.63 27.63 -1.68
C ALA A 144 13.70 26.10 -1.46
N ALA A 145 14.87 25.46 -1.59
CA ALA A 145 14.99 24.00 -1.41
C ALA A 145 14.53 23.56 -0.01
N LEU A 146 14.89 24.29 1.02
CA LEU A 146 14.45 24.04 2.39
C LEU A 146 12.93 24.23 2.53
N GLN A 147 12.39 25.30 1.97
CA GLN A 147 10.95 25.60 2.03
C GLN A 147 10.14 24.54 1.29
N SER A 148 10.58 24.12 0.10
CA SER A 148 9.94 23.04 -0.66
C SER A 148 9.96 21.72 0.10
N THR A 149 11.08 21.41 0.77
CA THR A 149 11.21 20.20 1.61
C THR A 149 10.31 20.27 2.84
N LEU A 150 10.14 21.45 3.43
CA LEU A 150 9.19 21.62 4.54
C LEU A 150 7.76 21.35 4.11
N TYR A 151 7.33 21.88 2.97
CA TYR A 151 5.97 21.61 2.46
C TYR A 151 5.77 20.13 2.11
N PHE A 152 6.75 19.49 1.50
CA PHE A 152 6.76 18.04 1.29
C PHE A 152 6.62 17.28 2.62
N SER A 153 7.40 17.66 3.63
CA SER A 153 7.40 17.01 4.94
C SER A 153 6.07 17.19 5.69
N ILE A 154 5.45 18.36 5.56
CA ILE A 154 4.12 18.65 6.13
C ILE A 154 3.09 17.71 5.51
N GLY A 155 3.05 17.60 4.17
CA GLY A 155 2.12 16.72 3.50
C GLY A 155 2.32 15.25 3.86
N ALA A 156 3.55 14.77 3.81
CA ALA A 156 3.89 13.40 4.18
C ALA A 156 3.57 13.09 5.65
N GLY A 157 3.89 14.00 6.58
CA GLY A 157 3.60 13.87 8.01
C GLY A 157 2.10 13.85 8.31
N LEU A 158 1.34 14.78 7.72
CA LEU A 158 -0.12 14.81 7.84
C LEU A 158 -0.75 13.51 7.32
N TYR A 159 -0.21 12.96 6.22
CA TYR A 159 -0.72 11.70 5.69
C TYR A 159 -0.43 10.51 6.61
N VAL A 160 0.75 10.44 7.22
CA VAL A 160 1.05 9.40 8.22
C VAL A 160 0.06 9.46 9.38
N ILE A 161 -0.26 10.67 9.87
CA ILE A 161 -1.26 10.88 10.93
C ILE A 161 -2.63 10.42 10.45
N TRP A 162 -3.08 10.88 9.27
CA TRP A 162 -4.35 10.50 8.66
C TRP A 162 -4.50 8.99 8.51
N ALA A 163 -3.52 8.34 7.89
CA ALA A 163 -3.53 6.89 7.65
C ALA A 163 -3.53 6.10 8.97
N THR A 164 -2.88 6.61 10.00
CA THR A 164 -2.88 6.01 11.35
C THR A 164 -4.25 6.14 12.00
N LEU A 165 -4.86 7.32 11.96
CA LEU A 165 -6.21 7.57 12.51
C LEU A 165 -7.27 6.77 11.74
N ALA A 166 -7.21 6.75 10.43
CA ALA A 166 -8.11 5.95 9.59
C ALA A 166 -7.98 4.45 9.90
N ASN A 167 -6.76 3.95 10.07
CA ASN A 167 -6.54 2.56 10.47
C ASN A 167 -7.09 2.27 11.88
N LEU A 168 -7.02 3.23 12.81
CA LEU A 168 -7.62 3.11 14.13
C LEU A 168 -9.14 2.99 14.04
N ALA A 169 -9.78 3.85 13.27
CA ALA A 169 -11.23 3.87 13.10
C ALA A 169 -11.75 2.62 12.37
N LEU A 170 -11.01 2.16 11.35
CA LEU A 170 -11.40 1.04 10.49
C LEU A 170 -10.86 -0.33 10.96
N ASN A 171 -10.08 -0.38 12.04
CA ASN A 171 -9.40 -1.61 12.48
C ASN A 171 -10.36 -2.78 12.74
N ALA A 172 -11.51 -2.52 13.36
CA ALA A 172 -12.52 -3.56 13.60
C ALA A 172 -13.06 -4.13 12.28
N ARG A 173 -13.31 -3.26 11.29
CA ARG A 173 -13.76 -3.64 9.96
C ARG A 173 -12.69 -4.42 9.19
N TYR A 174 -11.44 -3.99 9.23
CA TYR A 174 -10.34 -4.70 8.58
C TYR A 174 -10.13 -6.10 9.15
N ARG A 175 -10.24 -6.26 10.47
CA ARG A 175 -10.17 -7.58 11.13
C ARG A 175 -11.32 -8.48 10.71
N ALA A 176 -12.55 -7.96 10.68
CA ALA A 176 -13.72 -8.73 10.26
C ALA A 176 -13.60 -9.17 8.79
N LEU A 177 -13.15 -8.29 7.91
CA LEU A 177 -12.93 -8.61 6.48
C LEU A 177 -11.82 -9.64 6.30
N ALA A 178 -10.68 -9.49 7.00
CA ALA A 178 -9.59 -10.47 6.94
C ALA A 178 -10.02 -11.86 7.43
N MET A 179 -10.82 -11.92 8.51
CA MET A 179 -11.40 -13.19 8.98
C MET A 179 -12.37 -13.79 7.97
N ALA A 180 -13.20 -12.96 7.33
CA ALA A 180 -14.12 -13.42 6.30
C ALA A 180 -13.38 -13.99 5.09
N ASP A 181 -12.29 -13.35 4.65
CA ASP A 181 -11.46 -13.84 3.54
C ASP A 181 -10.82 -15.19 3.85
N VAL A 182 -10.30 -15.37 5.09
CA VAL A 182 -9.77 -16.67 5.55
C VAL A 182 -10.84 -17.76 5.55
N LEU A 183 -12.04 -17.45 6.08
CA LEU A 183 -13.15 -18.41 6.12
C LEU A 183 -13.63 -18.80 4.71
N ILE A 184 -13.65 -17.84 3.78
CA ILE A 184 -14.03 -18.11 2.39
C ILE A 184 -12.99 -19.02 1.71
N SER A 185 -11.70 -18.72 1.88
CA SER A 185 -10.62 -19.54 1.32
C SER A 185 -10.62 -20.95 1.92
N LEU A 186 -10.88 -21.08 3.21
CA LEU A 186 -11.04 -22.38 3.88
C LEU A 186 -12.25 -23.15 3.33
N ALA A 187 -13.38 -22.48 3.13
CA ALA A 187 -14.57 -23.09 2.55
C ALA A 187 -14.32 -23.56 1.11
N ASP A 188 -13.60 -22.80 0.31
CA ASP A 188 -13.24 -23.15 -1.06
C ASP A 188 -12.25 -24.33 -1.09
N LEU A 189 -11.29 -24.39 -0.17
CA LEU A 189 -10.40 -25.52 0.01
C LEU A 189 -11.18 -26.80 0.33
N ILE A 190 -12.04 -26.76 1.35
CA ILE A 190 -12.86 -27.92 1.76
C ILE A 190 -13.76 -28.40 0.61
N ARG A 191 -14.35 -27.47 -0.15
CA ARG A 191 -15.17 -27.82 -1.32
C ARG A 191 -14.35 -28.50 -2.41
N THR A 192 -13.13 -28.05 -2.63
CA THR A 192 -12.22 -28.64 -3.63
C THR A 192 -11.79 -30.05 -3.22
N GLU A 193 -11.41 -30.22 -1.95
CA GLU A 193 -11.12 -31.53 -1.39
C GLU A 193 -12.33 -32.49 -1.46
N ALA A 194 -13.52 -32.02 -1.07
CA ALA A 194 -14.74 -32.81 -1.14
C ALA A 194 -15.09 -33.25 -2.58
N ARG A 195 -14.79 -32.41 -3.58
CA ARG A 195 -14.93 -32.81 -5.00
C ARG A 195 -13.92 -33.87 -5.37
N GLN A 196 -12.67 -33.75 -4.96
CA GLN A 196 -11.62 -34.72 -5.22
C GLN A 196 -12.00 -36.11 -4.64
N PHE A 197 -12.46 -36.16 -3.39
CA PHE A 197 -12.94 -37.40 -2.78
C PHE A 197 -14.13 -38.01 -3.51
N ARG A 198 -15.03 -37.20 -4.05
CA ARG A 198 -16.20 -37.68 -4.79
C ARG A 198 -15.84 -38.24 -6.18
N HIS A 199 -14.83 -37.66 -6.84
CA HIS A 199 -14.39 -38.05 -8.18
C HIS A 199 -13.29 -39.12 -8.18
N GLN A 200 -12.70 -39.45 -7.04
CA GLN A 200 -11.58 -40.38 -6.91
C GLN A 200 -11.85 -41.80 -7.47
N ARG A 201 -13.12 -42.13 -7.78
CA ARG A 201 -13.52 -43.41 -8.43
C ARG A 201 -13.67 -43.35 -9.95
N ALA A 202 -13.62 -42.17 -10.58
CA ALA A 202 -13.92 -42.01 -12.00
C ALA A 202 -13.14 -40.85 -12.65
N CYS A 203 -11.97 -40.51 -12.13
CA CYS A 203 -11.24 -39.36 -12.63
C CYS A 203 -10.36 -39.75 -13.82
N ASP A 204 -10.60 -39.10 -14.96
CA ASP A 204 -9.65 -39.06 -16.06
C ASP A 204 -8.41 -38.30 -15.61
N THR A 205 -7.22 -38.70 -16.08
CA THR A 205 -5.93 -38.13 -15.64
C THR A 205 -5.89 -36.59 -15.70
N ASP A 206 -6.45 -35.99 -16.76
CA ASP A 206 -6.46 -34.56 -16.98
C ASP A 206 -7.35 -33.79 -15.98
N GLU A 207 -8.49 -34.35 -15.59
CA GLU A 207 -9.37 -33.76 -14.57
C GLU A 207 -8.73 -33.83 -13.17
N CYS A 208 -8.00 -34.89 -12.85
CA CYS A 208 -7.28 -35.04 -11.59
C CYS A 208 -6.16 -34.01 -11.46
N GLU A 209 -5.42 -33.74 -12.53
CA GLU A 209 -4.35 -32.77 -12.55
C GLU A 209 -4.89 -31.34 -12.39
N ALA A 210 -6.01 -31.02 -13.06
CA ALA A 210 -6.70 -29.76 -12.91
C ALA A 210 -7.21 -29.51 -11.46
N LEU A 211 -7.81 -30.54 -10.83
CA LEU A 211 -8.27 -30.48 -9.45
C LEU A 211 -7.10 -30.31 -8.46
N LEU A 212 -5.99 -31.04 -8.68
CA LEU A 212 -4.79 -30.91 -7.86
C LEU A 212 -4.21 -29.51 -7.94
N SER A 213 -4.15 -28.93 -9.13
CA SER A 213 -3.68 -27.55 -9.32
C SER A 213 -4.56 -26.53 -8.61
N GLN A 214 -5.89 -26.72 -8.61
CA GLN A 214 -6.83 -25.88 -7.87
C GLN A 214 -6.65 -26.01 -6.36
N LEU A 215 -6.42 -27.20 -5.86
CA LEU A 215 -6.18 -27.47 -4.43
C LEU A 215 -4.88 -26.82 -3.96
N LEU A 216 -3.81 -26.94 -4.72
CA LEU A 216 -2.54 -26.28 -4.43
C LEU A 216 -2.67 -24.76 -4.41
N LYS A 217 -3.42 -24.17 -5.37
CA LYS A 217 -3.70 -22.73 -5.39
C LYS A 217 -4.52 -22.29 -4.17
N ALA A 218 -5.54 -23.06 -3.79
CA ALA A 218 -6.36 -22.75 -2.62
C ALA A 218 -5.57 -22.85 -1.31
N GLN A 219 -4.69 -23.85 -1.17
CA GLN A 219 -3.77 -23.99 -0.03
C GLN A 219 -2.78 -22.83 0.06
N ALA A 220 -2.18 -22.43 -1.07
CA ALA A 220 -1.26 -21.29 -1.10
C ALA A 220 -1.97 -19.98 -0.72
N ALA A 221 -3.18 -19.74 -1.22
CA ALA A 221 -3.99 -18.56 -0.88
C ALA A 221 -4.34 -18.55 0.61
N LEU A 222 -4.73 -19.68 1.19
CA LEU A 222 -5.02 -19.82 2.61
C LEU A 222 -3.77 -19.56 3.46
N ALA A 223 -2.63 -20.12 3.09
CA ALA A 223 -1.37 -19.93 3.79
C ALA A 223 -0.94 -18.45 3.79
N ASP A 224 -1.04 -17.76 2.66
CA ASP A 224 -0.75 -16.32 2.55
C ASP A 224 -1.68 -15.48 3.43
N GLN A 225 -2.97 -15.81 3.49
CA GLN A 225 -3.94 -15.10 4.33
C GLN A 225 -3.74 -15.38 5.81
N MET A 226 -3.44 -16.61 6.20
CA MET A 226 -3.11 -16.97 7.57
C MET A 226 -1.84 -16.26 8.03
N GLN A 227 -0.83 -16.16 7.19
CA GLN A 227 0.40 -15.44 7.48
C GLN A 227 0.14 -13.94 7.68
N ALA A 228 -0.72 -13.34 6.86
CA ALA A 228 -1.14 -11.94 7.02
C ALA A 228 -1.91 -11.71 8.34
N THR A 229 -2.72 -12.67 8.79
CA THR A 229 -3.46 -12.58 10.06
C THR A 229 -2.61 -12.90 11.29
N GLN A 230 -1.64 -13.83 11.20
CA GLN A 230 -0.70 -14.16 12.28
C GLN A 230 0.27 -13.02 12.59
N ILE A 231 0.71 -12.27 11.58
CA ILE A 231 1.51 -11.05 11.77
C ILE A 231 0.74 -10.04 12.64
N GLY A 232 -0.60 -10.08 12.62
CA GLY A 232 -1.46 -9.31 13.52
C GLY A 232 -1.51 -9.80 14.97
N ARG A 233 -1.24 -11.08 15.24
CA ARG A 233 -1.30 -11.68 16.60
C ARG A 233 0.03 -11.63 17.36
N ALA A 234 1.15 -11.68 16.68
CA ALA A 234 2.47 -11.68 17.34
C ALA A 234 2.85 -10.35 18.01
N HIS A 235 1.94 -9.37 18.04
CA HIS A 235 2.17 -8.03 18.59
C HIS A 235 1.00 -7.50 19.43
N VAL A 236 0.21 -8.38 20.04
CA VAL A 236 -0.78 -8.00 21.08
C VAL A 236 -0.16 -8.08 22.46
#